data_1bb77fbb82723560c1dc7bb00af43305
#
_entry.id   1bb77fbb82723560c1dc7bb00af43305
#
_cell.length_a   1.000
_cell.length_b   1.000
_cell.length_c   1.000
_cell.angle_alpha   90.00
_cell.angle_beta   90.00
_cell.angle_gamma   90.00
#
_symmetry.space_group_name_H-M   'P 1'
#
loop_
_entity.id
_entity.type
_entity.pdbx_description
1 polymer ?
#
loop_
_entity_poly.entity_id
_entity_poly.type
_entity_poly.pdbx_seq_one_letter_code
_entity_poly.pdbx_strand_id
1 'polypeptide(L)'
;MDVSEVRGANYEAQFADVADMDDFYGRIEDMGVVCGWRRGGDQSRDAEPSSPYKSAHWKYAQCRAALDAAAKLISAEEAGRRILNFRNPIPENDLGSSRTLLNAYQLVMPGEKAPSHRHTAHALRVILDSKDMYSVVSGEKTLMETGDVVLTPGGMWHSHEHNGDAPAYWIDGLDVPLVNLLQVQTWEPYPGGYEKVEKVVRVSPMRFAGEDIQRRLDAAAPDTEGYYGPRVLLE
;
A
#
# COMPACT_ATOMS: atom_id res chain seq x y z
N MET A 1 -35.67 -14.77 2.91
CA MET A 1 -36.68 -14.02 2.16
C MET A 1 -37.43 -15.06 1.32
N ASP A 2 -38.70 -15.26 1.59
CA ASP A 2 -39.49 -16.27 0.89
C ASP A 2 -39.86 -15.75 -0.51
N VAL A 3 -39.52 -16.51 -1.53
CA VAL A 3 -39.78 -16.17 -2.95
C VAL A 3 -41.29 -16.07 -3.27
N SER A 4 -42.17 -16.60 -2.38
CA SER A 4 -43.59 -16.53 -2.51
C SER A 4 -44.18 -15.15 -2.21
N GLU A 5 -43.52 -14.33 -1.37
CA GLU A 5 -43.94 -12.95 -1.06
C GLU A 5 -43.72 -11.97 -2.22
N VAL A 6 -42.84 -12.31 -3.16
CA VAL A 6 -42.52 -11.44 -4.31
C VAL A 6 -43.60 -11.50 -5.42
N ARG A 7 -44.45 -12.54 -5.45
CA ARG A 7 -45.46 -12.75 -6.51
C ARG A 7 -46.77 -12.01 -6.34
N GLY A 8 -46.97 -11.30 -5.21
CA GLY A 8 -48.26 -10.64 -4.91
C GLY A 8 -48.22 -9.10 -4.89
N ALA A 9 -47.03 -8.50 -4.93
CA ALA A 9 -46.89 -7.04 -4.84
C ALA A 9 -47.17 -6.40 -6.22
N ASN A 10 -48.13 -5.46 -6.26
CA ASN A 10 -48.37 -4.67 -7.46
C ASN A 10 -47.39 -3.49 -7.52
N TYR A 11 -46.19 -3.75 -8.00
CA TYR A 11 -45.13 -2.72 -8.12
C TYR A 11 -45.46 -1.66 -9.18
N GLU A 12 -46.31 -1.98 -10.19
CA GLU A 12 -46.75 -1.01 -11.19
C GLU A 12 -47.56 0.12 -10.56
N ALA A 13 -48.37 -0.18 -9.54
CA ALA A 13 -49.15 0.82 -8.84
C ALA A 13 -48.29 1.88 -8.11
N GLN A 14 -47.08 1.55 -7.73
CA GLN A 14 -46.14 2.50 -7.07
C GLN A 14 -45.70 3.65 -8.00
N PHE A 15 -45.81 3.45 -9.29
CA PHE A 15 -45.37 4.42 -10.31
C PHE A 15 -46.46 4.85 -11.26
N ALA A 16 -47.70 4.36 -11.08
CA ALA A 16 -48.83 4.62 -12.03
C ALA A 16 -49.22 6.12 -12.11
N ASP A 17 -49.01 6.85 -11.04
CA ASP A 17 -49.38 8.26 -10.88
C ASP A 17 -48.18 9.21 -10.74
N VAL A 18 -47.01 8.79 -11.22
CA VAL A 18 -45.82 9.66 -11.24
C VAL A 18 -46.09 10.91 -12.04
N ALA A 19 -45.95 12.07 -11.38
CA ALA A 19 -46.33 13.36 -11.96
C ALA A 19 -45.22 13.97 -12.81
N ASP A 20 -43.95 13.83 -12.37
CA ASP A 20 -42.76 14.38 -13.04
C ASP A 20 -41.48 13.63 -12.61
N MET A 21 -40.35 14.11 -13.08
CA MET A 21 -39.04 13.48 -12.78
C MET A 21 -38.60 13.64 -11.33
N ASP A 22 -38.98 14.70 -10.65
CA ASP A 22 -38.62 14.91 -9.23
C ASP A 22 -39.43 13.96 -8.34
N ASP A 23 -40.73 13.79 -8.61
CA ASP A 23 -41.56 12.78 -7.97
C ASP A 23 -40.99 11.36 -8.23
N PHE A 24 -40.64 11.05 -9.48
CA PHE A 24 -39.98 9.79 -9.82
C PHE A 24 -38.71 9.55 -9.02
N TYR A 25 -37.83 10.53 -8.94
CA TYR A 25 -36.56 10.41 -8.17
C TYR A 25 -36.82 10.19 -6.68
N GLY A 26 -37.82 10.85 -6.10
CA GLY A 26 -38.20 10.64 -4.71
C GLY A 26 -38.67 9.21 -4.45
N ARG A 27 -39.48 8.65 -5.34
CA ARG A 27 -40.02 7.28 -5.18
C ARG A 27 -38.97 6.18 -5.31
N ILE A 28 -37.92 6.39 -6.10
CA ILE A 28 -36.85 5.40 -6.26
C ILE A 28 -35.77 5.51 -5.18
N GLU A 29 -35.69 6.60 -4.42
CA GLU A 29 -34.68 6.82 -3.39
C GLU A 29 -34.72 5.73 -2.32
N ASP A 30 -35.92 5.39 -1.83
CA ASP A 30 -36.13 4.33 -0.82
C ASP A 30 -35.86 2.91 -1.36
N MET A 31 -35.75 2.75 -2.65
CA MET A 31 -35.45 1.47 -3.30
C MET A 31 -33.96 1.14 -3.32
N GLY A 32 -33.09 2.07 -2.91
CA GLY A 32 -31.64 1.91 -2.96
C GLY A 32 -31.07 1.85 -4.38
N VAL A 33 -31.77 2.44 -5.35
CA VAL A 33 -31.31 2.54 -6.75
C VAL A 33 -31.10 3.99 -7.16
N VAL A 34 -30.27 4.22 -8.15
CA VAL A 34 -30.02 5.55 -8.73
C VAL A 34 -30.17 5.52 -10.24
N CYS A 35 -30.74 6.59 -10.80
CA CYS A 35 -30.85 6.74 -12.23
C CYS A 35 -29.49 7.00 -12.88
N GLY A 36 -29.06 6.15 -13.79
CA GLY A 36 -27.82 6.32 -14.52
C GLY A 36 -27.74 7.61 -15.33
N TRP A 37 -28.90 8.14 -15.78
CA TRP A 37 -28.98 9.40 -16.52
C TRP A 37 -29.05 10.66 -15.65
N ARG A 38 -29.35 10.57 -14.32
CA ARG A 38 -29.45 11.72 -13.40
C ARG A 38 -28.12 12.43 -13.18
N ARG A 39 -27.01 11.72 -13.29
CA ARG A 39 -25.67 12.25 -13.09
C ARG A 39 -25.13 13.07 -14.26
N GLY A 40 -26.01 13.67 -15.08
CA GLY A 40 -25.69 14.74 -16.01
C GLY A 40 -24.53 14.47 -16.95
N GLY A 41 -24.58 13.37 -17.65
CA GLY A 41 -23.48 12.99 -18.52
C GLY A 41 -22.56 11.99 -17.85
N ASP A 42 -22.30 11.02 -18.57
CA ASP A 42 -21.42 9.91 -18.33
C ASP A 42 -20.10 10.38 -17.71
N GLN A 43 -19.87 10.09 -16.42
CA GLN A 43 -18.57 10.33 -15.76
C GLN A 43 -17.42 9.56 -16.45
N SER A 44 -17.76 8.63 -17.36
CA SER A 44 -16.83 7.94 -18.23
C SER A 44 -16.40 8.78 -19.45
N ARG A 45 -17.00 9.99 -19.64
CA ARG A 45 -16.75 10.89 -20.78
C ARG A 45 -15.97 12.16 -20.43
N ASP A 46 -15.43 12.26 -19.23
CA ASP A 46 -14.48 13.32 -18.96
C ASP A 46 -13.33 13.18 -19.96
N ALA A 47 -13.07 14.26 -20.71
CA ALA A 47 -12.02 14.27 -21.74
C ALA A 47 -10.64 14.01 -21.15
N GLU A 48 -10.48 14.25 -19.84
CA GLU A 48 -9.25 14.04 -19.09
C GLU A 48 -9.54 13.31 -17.76
N PRO A 49 -8.64 12.40 -17.32
CA PRO A 49 -8.76 11.76 -16.02
C PRO A 49 -8.76 12.81 -14.89
N SER A 50 -9.74 12.77 -14.02
CA SER A 50 -9.80 13.61 -12.83
C SER A 50 -9.38 12.82 -11.59
N SER A 51 -8.67 13.45 -10.65
CA SER A 51 -8.29 12.87 -9.38
C SER A 51 -8.43 13.89 -8.25
N PRO A 52 -9.03 13.54 -7.11
CA PRO A 52 -9.06 14.40 -5.94
C PRO A 52 -7.69 14.50 -5.25
N TYR A 53 -6.75 13.62 -5.59
CA TYR A 53 -5.43 13.58 -4.97
C TYR A 53 -4.58 14.78 -5.39
N LYS A 54 -3.85 15.33 -4.42
CA LYS A 54 -3.01 16.52 -4.58
C LYS A 54 -1.54 16.12 -4.65
N SER A 55 -0.74 16.91 -5.34
CA SER A 55 0.72 16.82 -5.25
C SER A 55 1.14 17.02 -3.79
N ALA A 56 1.97 16.12 -3.28
CA ALA A 56 2.47 16.17 -1.92
C ALA A 56 3.92 15.69 -1.87
N HIS A 57 4.67 16.17 -0.88
CA HIS A 57 6.07 15.80 -0.67
C HIS A 57 6.32 15.55 0.82
N TRP A 58 6.76 14.35 1.14
CA TRP A 58 7.14 13.91 2.48
C TRP A 58 8.67 13.87 2.57
N LYS A 59 9.24 14.90 3.17
CA LYS A 59 10.72 15.06 3.25
C LYS A 59 11.33 14.01 4.16
N TYR A 60 12.23 13.17 3.61
CA TYR A 60 12.89 12.11 4.37
C TYR A 60 13.58 12.61 5.65
N ALA A 61 14.35 13.68 5.57
CA ALA A 61 15.06 14.21 6.74
C ALA A 61 14.11 14.59 7.89
N GLN A 62 12.93 15.13 7.59
CA GLN A 62 11.93 15.47 8.59
C GLN A 62 11.27 14.21 9.18
N CYS A 63 10.90 13.26 8.33
CA CYS A 63 10.30 12.01 8.76
C CYS A 63 11.30 11.14 9.54
N ARG A 64 12.57 11.11 9.14
CA ARG A 64 13.65 10.45 9.89
C ARG A 64 13.75 10.99 11.31
N ALA A 65 13.85 12.32 11.47
CA ALA A 65 13.91 12.95 12.79
C ALA A 65 12.68 12.61 13.66
N ALA A 66 11.50 12.52 13.07
CA ALA A 66 10.28 12.12 13.78
C ALA A 66 10.31 10.63 14.19
N LEU A 67 10.80 9.74 13.32
CA LEU A 67 11.00 8.31 13.65
C LEU A 67 12.04 8.12 14.75
N ASP A 68 13.16 8.86 14.72
CA ASP A 68 14.18 8.84 15.77
C ASP A 68 13.64 9.29 17.14
N ALA A 69 12.74 10.28 17.12
CA ALA A 69 12.04 10.71 18.33
C ALA A 69 11.07 9.64 18.83
N ALA A 70 10.29 9.03 17.92
CA ALA A 70 9.37 7.95 18.24
C ALA A 70 10.09 6.73 18.84
N ALA A 71 11.28 6.38 18.34
CA ALA A 71 12.04 5.25 18.85
C ALA A 71 12.46 5.39 20.34
N LYS A 72 12.48 6.61 20.87
CA LYS A 72 12.72 6.86 22.29
C LYS A 72 11.47 6.73 23.17
N LEU A 73 10.31 6.67 22.54
CA LEU A 73 9.00 6.70 23.23
C LEU A 73 8.24 5.37 23.15
N ILE A 74 8.46 4.62 22.08
CA ILE A 74 7.76 3.37 21.82
C ILE A 74 8.68 2.35 21.16
N SER A 75 8.66 1.11 21.63
CA SER A 75 9.39 0.00 21.02
C SER A 75 8.75 -0.46 19.69
N ALA A 76 9.51 -1.22 18.88
CA ALA A 76 8.94 -1.84 17.67
C ALA A 76 7.87 -2.88 18.00
N GLU A 77 7.99 -3.56 19.13
CA GLU A 77 7.02 -4.56 19.59
C GLU A 77 5.70 -3.89 19.98
N GLU A 78 5.72 -2.82 20.79
CA GLU A 78 4.53 -2.07 21.21
C GLU A 78 3.83 -1.38 20.04
N ALA A 79 4.60 -0.81 19.10
CA ALA A 79 4.05 -0.17 17.90
C ALA A 79 3.55 -1.19 16.86
N GLY A 80 3.90 -2.48 17.03
CA GLY A 80 3.82 -3.48 15.96
C GLY A 80 4.79 -3.16 14.81
N ARG A 81 4.81 -1.91 14.38
CA ARG A 81 5.77 -1.34 13.41
C ARG A 81 5.88 0.16 13.62
N ARG A 82 7.10 0.71 13.70
CA ARG A 82 7.32 2.16 13.71
C ARG A 82 7.34 2.69 12.30
N ILE A 83 6.17 3.12 11.82
CA ILE A 83 5.96 3.65 10.47
C ILE A 83 5.33 5.03 10.50
N LEU A 84 5.66 5.85 9.49
CA LEU A 84 4.99 7.12 9.21
C LEU A 84 4.39 7.05 7.80
N ASN A 85 3.07 6.90 7.73
CA ASN A 85 2.34 6.81 6.48
C ASN A 85 2.31 8.14 5.73
N PHE A 86 2.50 8.12 4.43
CA PHE A 86 2.39 9.28 3.55
C PHE A 86 0.93 9.57 3.23
N ARG A 87 0.27 10.25 4.12
CA ARG A 87 -1.14 10.60 3.95
C ARG A 87 -1.29 11.76 2.96
N ASN A 88 -1.95 11.53 1.83
CA ASN A 88 -2.29 12.62 0.91
C ASN A 88 -3.25 13.60 1.58
N PRO A 89 -3.03 14.92 1.49
CA PRO A 89 -3.78 15.94 2.23
C PRO A 89 -5.15 16.26 1.59
N ILE A 90 -5.98 15.25 1.41
CA ILE A 90 -7.37 15.38 0.98
C ILE A 90 -8.33 14.98 2.12
N PRO A 91 -9.58 15.48 2.13
CA PRO A 91 -10.58 15.06 3.11
C PRO A 91 -10.78 13.54 3.10
N GLU A 92 -11.14 12.97 4.24
CA GLU A 92 -11.50 11.56 4.42
C GLU A 92 -10.42 10.55 3.98
N ASN A 93 -9.17 10.98 3.87
CA ASN A 93 -8.05 10.10 3.58
C ASN A 93 -7.18 9.92 4.83
N ASP A 94 -7.21 8.76 5.43
CA ASP A 94 -6.46 8.46 6.65
C ASP A 94 -5.13 7.74 6.39
N LEU A 95 -4.94 7.16 5.20
CA LEU A 95 -3.86 6.20 4.98
C LEU A 95 -3.13 6.35 3.66
N GLY A 96 -3.83 6.56 2.55
CA GLY A 96 -3.25 6.45 1.22
C GLY A 96 -2.36 7.63 0.81
N SER A 97 -1.23 7.36 0.19
CA SER A 97 -0.46 8.37 -0.55
C SER A 97 -1.11 8.68 -1.90
N SER A 98 -1.81 7.70 -2.46
CA SER A 98 -2.68 7.80 -3.63
C SER A 98 -3.92 6.92 -3.44
N ARG A 99 -4.80 6.90 -4.44
CA ARG A 99 -6.02 6.07 -4.40
C ARG A 99 -5.71 4.57 -4.27
N THR A 100 -4.59 4.11 -4.80
CA THR A 100 -4.24 2.69 -4.93
C THR A 100 -3.00 2.30 -4.13
N LEU A 101 -2.23 3.27 -3.64
CA LEU A 101 -0.97 3.02 -2.95
C LEU A 101 -0.93 3.67 -1.57
N LEU A 102 -0.41 2.93 -0.62
CA LEU A 102 0.11 3.37 0.65
C LEU A 102 1.63 3.39 0.55
N ASN A 103 2.25 4.49 0.95
CA ASN A 103 3.69 4.53 1.15
C ASN A 103 3.98 5.03 2.56
N ALA A 104 5.11 4.60 3.12
CA ALA A 104 5.51 4.97 4.46
C ALA A 104 7.03 4.95 4.62
N TYR A 105 7.57 5.75 5.53
CA TYR A 105 8.89 5.48 6.10
C TYR A 105 8.76 4.56 7.30
N GLN A 106 9.62 3.57 7.39
CA GLN A 106 9.73 2.65 8.53
C GLN A 106 11.13 2.72 9.15
N LEU A 107 11.19 2.52 10.47
CA LEU A 107 12.41 2.45 11.28
C LEU A 107 12.43 1.16 12.11
N VAL A 108 13.59 0.48 12.09
CA VAL A 108 13.91 -0.60 13.04
C VAL A 108 15.27 -0.29 13.68
N MET A 109 15.32 -0.34 15.00
CA MET A 109 16.53 -0.10 15.78
C MET A 109 17.39 -1.36 15.88
N PRO A 110 18.70 -1.22 16.17
CA PRO A 110 19.58 -2.36 16.46
C PRO A 110 18.98 -3.35 17.47
N GLY A 111 19.01 -4.63 17.13
CA GLY A 111 18.50 -5.71 17.97
C GLY A 111 16.97 -5.89 17.96
N GLU A 112 16.22 -4.99 17.33
CA GLU A 112 14.77 -5.15 17.21
C GLU A 112 14.40 -6.15 16.11
N LYS A 113 13.22 -6.74 16.30
CA LYS A 113 12.57 -7.63 15.34
C LYS A 113 11.13 -7.19 15.13
N ALA A 114 10.66 -7.28 13.89
CA ALA A 114 9.25 -7.12 13.57
C ALA A 114 8.61 -8.50 13.39
N PRO A 115 7.54 -8.84 14.14
CA PRO A 115 6.92 -10.16 14.10
C PRO A 115 6.46 -10.57 12.71
N SER A 116 6.48 -11.89 12.45
CA SER A 116 6.00 -12.44 11.20
C SER A 116 4.49 -12.28 11.07
N HIS A 117 4.07 -11.87 9.90
CA HIS A 117 2.67 -11.77 9.52
C HIS A 117 2.54 -11.97 8.00
N ARG A 118 1.33 -12.10 7.53
CA ARG A 118 1.01 -12.02 6.10
C ARG A 118 -0.21 -11.16 5.86
N HIS A 119 -0.30 -10.61 4.67
CA HIS A 119 -1.44 -9.84 4.19
C HIS A 119 -1.61 -10.03 2.69
N THR A 120 -2.82 -9.77 2.20
CA THR A 120 -3.14 -9.91 0.76
C THR A 120 -2.37 -8.92 -0.10
N ALA A 121 -2.16 -7.70 0.40
CA ALA A 121 -1.42 -6.66 -0.33
C ALA A 121 0.02 -7.08 -0.62
N HIS A 122 0.54 -6.65 -1.78
CA HIS A 122 1.95 -6.73 -2.10
C HIS A 122 2.72 -5.61 -1.42
N ALA A 123 3.99 -5.85 -1.08
CA ALA A 123 4.88 -4.83 -0.56
C ALA A 123 6.19 -4.76 -1.35
N LEU A 124 6.62 -3.53 -1.62
CA LEU A 124 7.93 -3.18 -2.15
C LEU A 124 8.63 -2.31 -1.13
N ARG A 125 9.92 -2.53 -0.93
CA ARG A 125 10.76 -1.72 -0.04
C ARG A 125 11.94 -1.13 -0.79
N VAL A 126 12.18 0.16 -0.62
CA VAL A 126 13.40 0.84 -1.06
C VAL A 126 14.23 1.16 0.17
N ILE A 127 15.39 0.55 0.29
CA ILE A 127 16.22 0.66 1.48
C ILE A 127 17.05 1.94 1.41
N LEU A 128 16.84 2.83 2.38
CA LEU A 128 17.46 4.16 2.41
C LEU A 128 18.78 4.18 3.22
N ASP A 129 18.76 3.52 4.37
CA ASP A 129 19.91 3.46 5.28
C ASP A 129 19.79 2.16 6.07
N SER A 130 20.71 1.22 5.82
CA SER A 130 20.66 -0.09 6.46
C SER A 130 21.97 -0.83 6.30
N LYS A 131 22.36 -1.53 7.37
CA LYS A 131 23.45 -2.49 7.39
C LYS A 131 23.10 -3.64 8.34
N ASP A 132 23.30 -4.87 7.90
CA ASP A 132 23.00 -6.08 8.68
C ASP A 132 21.51 -6.20 9.12
N MET A 133 20.62 -5.61 8.34
CA MET A 133 19.17 -5.78 8.40
C MET A 133 18.73 -6.89 7.45
N TYR A 134 17.74 -7.67 7.85
CA TYR A 134 17.24 -8.80 7.10
C TYR A 134 15.70 -8.76 6.94
N SER A 135 15.23 -9.21 5.79
CA SER A 135 13.86 -9.65 5.60
C SER A 135 13.82 -11.19 5.60
N VAL A 136 12.82 -11.75 6.25
CA VAL A 136 12.50 -13.18 6.14
C VAL A 136 11.18 -13.27 5.40
N VAL A 137 11.14 -13.97 4.27
CA VAL A 137 9.95 -14.16 3.44
C VAL A 137 9.79 -15.65 3.17
N SER A 138 8.72 -16.26 3.67
CA SER A 138 8.44 -17.70 3.55
C SER A 138 9.67 -18.57 3.88
N GLY A 139 10.31 -18.28 5.03
CA GLY A 139 11.48 -19.02 5.53
C GLY A 139 12.82 -18.64 4.88
N GLU A 140 12.81 -17.82 3.85
CA GLU A 140 14.03 -17.31 3.22
C GLU A 140 14.48 -16.00 3.86
N LYS A 141 15.66 -16.01 4.51
CA LYS A 141 16.28 -14.83 5.10
C LYS A 141 17.27 -14.20 4.11
N THR A 142 17.03 -12.95 3.75
CA THR A 142 17.86 -12.17 2.83
C THR A 142 18.22 -10.80 3.40
N LEU A 143 19.35 -10.25 2.98
CA LEU A 143 19.81 -8.91 3.38
C LEU A 143 18.88 -7.81 2.86
N MET A 144 18.84 -6.70 3.60
CA MET A 144 18.28 -5.42 3.22
C MET A 144 19.35 -4.36 3.41
N GLU A 145 20.13 -4.08 2.37
CA GLU A 145 21.22 -3.10 2.42
C GLU A 145 20.84 -1.80 1.72
N THR A 146 21.51 -0.72 2.05
CA THR A 146 21.25 0.60 1.45
C THR A 146 21.31 0.52 -0.06
N GLY A 147 20.26 1.05 -0.71
CA GLY A 147 20.05 1.02 -2.16
C GLY A 147 19.30 -0.20 -2.70
N ASP A 148 19.08 -1.23 -1.87
CA ASP A 148 18.30 -2.41 -2.29
C ASP A 148 16.84 -2.07 -2.57
N VAL A 149 16.26 -2.82 -3.50
CA VAL A 149 14.80 -2.95 -3.64
C VAL A 149 14.41 -4.37 -3.23
N VAL A 150 13.52 -4.48 -2.26
CA VAL A 150 13.08 -5.77 -1.70
C VAL A 150 11.57 -5.94 -1.86
N LEU A 151 11.17 -7.09 -2.35
CA LEU A 151 9.76 -7.43 -2.60
C LEU A 151 9.25 -8.39 -1.53
N THR A 152 7.97 -8.24 -1.18
CA THR A 152 7.19 -9.22 -0.44
C THR A 152 5.86 -9.42 -1.18
N PRO A 153 5.72 -10.49 -1.96
CA PRO A 153 4.46 -10.81 -2.61
C PRO A 153 3.33 -11.02 -1.60
N GLY A 154 2.12 -10.63 -1.99
CA GLY A 154 0.92 -10.82 -1.17
C GLY A 154 0.71 -12.27 -0.76
N GLY A 155 0.24 -12.49 0.46
CA GLY A 155 -0.02 -13.81 1.04
C GLY A 155 1.20 -14.53 1.62
N MET A 156 2.42 -14.06 1.36
CA MET A 156 3.63 -14.65 1.93
C MET A 156 3.85 -14.20 3.37
N TRP A 157 4.21 -15.15 4.25
CA TRP A 157 4.69 -14.83 5.58
C TRP A 157 5.96 -14.02 5.50
N HIS A 158 6.07 -12.97 6.31
CA HIS A 158 7.28 -12.16 6.34
C HIS A 158 7.50 -11.46 7.67
N SER A 159 8.77 -11.25 7.97
CA SER A 159 9.26 -10.55 9.16
C SER A 159 10.54 -9.77 8.85
N HIS A 160 11.00 -8.98 9.82
CA HIS A 160 12.27 -8.27 9.74
C HIS A 160 13.08 -8.50 10.99
N GLU A 161 14.40 -8.62 10.83
CA GLU A 161 15.36 -8.84 11.91
C GLU A 161 16.58 -7.93 11.72
N HIS A 162 16.92 -7.14 12.72
CA HIS A 162 18.04 -6.21 12.66
C HIS A 162 19.18 -6.66 13.55
N ASN A 163 20.31 -7.05 12.94
CA ASN A 163 21.52 -7.52 13.64
C ASN A 163 22.65 -6.48 13.59
N GLY A 164 22.44 -5.33 12.94
CA GLY A 164 23.42 -4.26 12.84
C GLY A 164 23.52 -3.42 14.10
N ASP A 165 24.40 -2.42 14.04
CA ASP A 165 24.73 -1.51 15.13
C ASP A 165 24.18 -0.07 14.96
N ALA A 166 23.56 0.21 13.82
CA ALA A 166 22.95 1.50 13.50
C ALA A 166 21.49 1.32 13.08
N PRO A 167 20.60 2.34 13.29
CA PRO A 167 19.20 2.25 12.87
C PRO A 167 19.04 1.99 11.37
N ALA A 168 18.02 1.20 11.00
CA ALA A 168 17.70 0.92 9.61
C ALA A 168 16.40 1.62 9.19
N TYR A 169 16.43 2.24 8.00
CA TYR A 169 15.32 3.01 7.43
C TYR A 169 15.03 2.58 6.00
N TRP A 170 13.74 2.49 5.66
CA TRP A 170 13.30 2.25 4.29
C TRP A 170 11.96 2.91 3.99
N ILE A 171 11.62 2.94 2.70
CA ILE A 171 10.28 3.25 2.24
C ILE A 171 9.56 1.93 1.98
N ASP A 172 8.38 1.77 2.57
CA ASP A 172 7.40 0.78 2.16
C ASP A 172 6.50 1.37 1.06
N GLY A 173 6.19 0.58 0.04
CA GLY A 173 5.14 0.83 -0.93
C GLY A 173 4.22 -0.39 -0.98
N LEU A 174 2.93 -0.19 -0.66
CA LEU A 174 1.94 -1.26 -0.62
C LEU A 174 0.70 -0.89 -1.41
N ASP A 175 0.08 -1.88 -2.05
CA ASP A 175 -1.20 -1.73 -2.74
C ASP A 175 -2.42 -1.93 -1.83
N VAL A 176 -2.26 -1.72 -0.52
CA VAL A 176 -3.33 -1.85 0.49
C VAL A 176 -4.61 -1.11 0.10
N PRO A 177 -4.58 0.17 -0.34
CA PRO A 177 -5.82 0.86 -0.73
C PRO A 177 -6.53 0.20 -1.91
N LEU A 178 -5.79 -0.34 -2.88
CA LEU A 178 -6.36 -1.08 -4.01
C LEU A 178 -7.02 -2.38 -3.55
N VAL A 179 -6.32 -3.15 -2.72
CA VAL A 179 -6.82 -4.43 -2.20
C VAL A 179 -8.05 -4.22 -1.31
N ASN A 180 -8.07 -3.14 -0.51
CA ASN A 180 -9.24 -2.72 0.26
C ASN A 180 -10.43 -2.35 -0.64
N LEU A 181 -10.19 -1.61 -1.72
CA LEU A 181 -11.24 -1.26 -2.70
C LEU A 181 -11.87 -2.52 -3.32
N LEU A 182 -11.05 -3.57 -3.54
CA LEU A 182 -11.52 -4.86 -4.06
C LEU A 182 -12.15 -5.74 -2.97
N GLN A 183 -12.17 -5.30 -1.70
CA GLN A 183 -12.74 -6.03 -0.55
C GLN A 183 -12.12 -7.42 -0.29
N VAL A 184 -10.83 -7.57 -0.63
CA VAL A 184 -10.09 -8.83 -0.46
C VAL A 184 -8.91 -8.70 0.52
N GLN A 185 -8.81 -7.60 1.26
CA GLN A 185 -7.74 -7.38 2.24
C GLN A 185 -7.88 -8.36 3.41
N THR A 186 -6.81 -9.09 3.68
CA THR A 186 -6.62 -9.89 4.89
C THR A 186 -5.32 -9.51 5.57
N TRP A 187 -5.24 -9.74 6.87
CA TRP A 187 -4.03 -9.64 7.66
C TRP A 187 -4.05 -10.72 8.72
N GLU A 188 -2.94 -11.46 8.88
CA GLU A 188 -2.81 -12.53 9.85
C GLU A 188 -1.46 -12.47 10.55
N PRO A 189 -1.40 -12.54 11.90
CA PRO A 189 -0.16 -12.76 12.63
C PRO A 189 0.30 -14.21 12.48
N TYR A 190 1.61 -14.43 12.47
CA TYR A 190 2.15 -15.78 12.45
C TYR A 190 1.93 -16.48 13.82
N PRO A 191 1.42 -17.73 13.84
CA PRO A 191 1.28 -18.47 15.08
C PRO A 191 2.64 -18.67 15.77
N GLY A 192 2.77 -18.14 16.99
CA GLY A 192 4.05 -18.16 17.73
C GLY A 192 4.98 -16.98 17.44
N GLY A 193 4.54 -15.97 16.65
CA GLY A 193 5.21 -14.69 16.46
C GLY A 193 6.21 -14.63 15.32
N TYR A 194 7.04 -15.66 15.13
CA TYR A 194 8.08 -15.66 14.11
C TYR A 194 8.09 -16.95 13.31
N GLU A 195 8.14 -16.83 11.98
CA GLU A 195 8.35 -17.99 11.11
C GLU A 195 9.78 -18.52 11.25
N LYS A 196 9.95 -19.82 11.01
CA LYS A 196 11.24 -20.45 11.02
C LYS A 196 12.06 -20.03 9.81
N VAL A 197 13.30 -19.59 10.03
CA VAL A 197 14.27 -19.40 8.96
C VAL A 197 14.73 -20.76 8.45
N GLU A 198 14.45 -21.08 7.19
CA GLU A 198 14.84 -22.33 6.56
C GLU A 198 16.18 -22.20 5.84
N LYS A 199 16.42 -21.04 5.22
CA LYS A 199 17.68 -20.77 4.50
C LYS A 199 18.06 -19.29 4.60
N VAL A 200 19.35 -19.03 4.52
CA VAL A 200 19.92 -17.69 4.42
C VAL A 200 20.58 -17.54 3.06
N VAL A 201 20.18 -16.54 2.30
CA VAL A 201 20.64 -16.34 0.93
C VAL A 201 21.13 -14.92 0.70
N ARG A 202 22.12 -14.76 -0.17
CA ARG A 202 22.58 -13.45 -0.66
C ARG A 202 21.84 -13.04 -1.94
N VAL A 203 21.52 -14.00 -2.77
CA VAL A 203 20.77 -13.78 -4.01
C VAL A 203 19.38 -14.36 -3.83
N SER A 204 18.37 -13.54 -3.98
CA SER A 204 16.95 -13.90 -3.85
C SER A 204 16.18 -13.26 -5.00
N PRO A 205 15.18 -13.93 -5.56
CA PRO A 205 14.28 -13.31 -6.54
C PRO A 205 13.44 -12.17 -5.92
N MET A 206 13.45 -12.05 -4.59
CA MET A 206 12.77 -10.97 -3.85
C MET A 206 13.69 -9.77 -3.58
N ARG A 207 14.98 -9.81 -3.96
CA ARG A 207 15.94 -8.74 -3.70
C ARG A 207 16.67 -8.33 -4.97
N PHE A 208 16.60 -7.07 -5.30
CA PHE A 208 17.45 -6.41 -6.29
C PHE A 208 18.52 -5.62 -5.54
N ALA A 209 19.77 -6.06 -5.66
CA ALA A 209 20.87 -5.45 -4.92
C ALA A 209 21.16 -4.02 -5.38
N GLY A 210 21.30 -3.09 -4.44
CA GLY A 210 21.52 -1.67 -4.71
C GLY A 210 22.76 -1.41 -5.55
N GLU A 211 23.84 -2.16 -5.31
CA GLU A 211 25.06 -2.08 -6.11
C GLU A 211 24.86 -2.46 -7.59
N ASP A 212 23.99 -3.44 -7.87
CA ASP A 212 23.65 -3.83 -9.21
C ASP A 212 22.75 -2.80 -9.88
N ILE A 213 21.79 -2.26 -9.15
CA ILE A 213 20.93 -1.17 -9.61
C ILE A 213 21.78 0.05 -9.97
N GLN A 214 22.69 0.47 -9.07
CA GLN A 214 23.55 1.62 -9.29
C GLN A 214 24.45 1.42 -10.50
N ARG A 215 25.09 0.25 -10.63
CA ARG A 215 25.93 -0.07 -11.79
C ARG A 215 25.15 0.00 -13.12
N ARG A 216 23.88 -0.46 -13.14
CA ARG A 216 23.01 -0.37 -14.32
C ARG A 216 22.61 1.06 -14.63
N LEU A 217 22.31 1.87 -13.59
CA LEU A 217 21.98 3.29 -13.73
C LEU A 217 23.18 4.08 -14.28
N ASP A 218 24.39 3.81 -13.78
CA ASP A 218 25.62 4.47 -14.24
C ASP A 218 25.95 4.11 -15.69
N ALA A 219 25.61 2.90 -16.12
CA ALA A 219 25.81 2.44 -17.49
C ALA A 219 24.70 2.91 -18.47
N ALA A 220 23.56 3.33 -17.96
CA ALA A 220 22.45 3.80 -18.77
C ALA A 220 22.76 5.20 -19.34
N ALA A 221 22.57 5.38 -20.65
CA ALA A 221 22.68 6.70 -21.24
C ALA A 221 21.63 7.65 -20.66
N PRO A 222 21.99 8.91 -20.36
CA PRO A 222 21.00 9.90 -19.97
C PRO A 222 19.96 10.09 -21.08
N ASP A 223 18.70 10.29 -20.70
CA ASP A 223 17.64 10.61 -21.64
C ASP A 223 17.98 11.93 -22.35
N THR A 224 17.99 11.93 -23.69
CA THR A 224 18.36 13.08 -24.51
C THR A 224 17.38 14.26 -24.41
N GLU A 225 16.17 14.04 -23.88
CA GLU A 225 15.16 15.08 -23.74
C GLU A 225 15.22 15.84 -22.40
N GLY A 226 16.11 15.48 -21.47
CA GLY A 226 16.42 16.26 -20.27
C GLY A 226 15.37 16.22 -19.14
N TYR A 227 14.29 15.45 -19.28
CA TYR A 227 13.22 15.36 -18.30
C TYR A 227 13.31 14.14 -17.39
N TYR A 228 14.05 13.11 -17.78
CA TYR A 228 14.15 11.85 -17.03
C TYR A 228 15.60 11.42 -16.89
N GLY A 229 15.98 11.08 -15.66
CA GLY A 229 17.27 10.44 -15.40
C GLY A 229 17.34 9.02 -15.99
N PRO A 230 18.50 8.35 -15.87
CA PRO A 230 18.68 6.99 -16.34
C PRO A 230 17.62 6.05 -15.74
N ARG A 231 17.16 5.09 -16.54
CA ARG A 231 16.15 4.09 -16.17
C ARG A 231 16.71 2.70 -16.41
N VAL A 232 16.40 1.79 -15.51
CA VAL A 232 16.75 0.37 -15.66
C VAL A 232 15.54 -0.49 -15.36
N LEU A 233 15.40 -1.59 -16.07
CA LEU A 233 14.47 -2.65 -15.74
C LEU A 233 15.10 -3.56 -14.68
N LEU A 234 14.36 -3.85 -13.62
CA LEU A 234 14.72 -4.86 -12.63
C LEU A 234 14.05 -6.18 -13.05
N GLU A 235 14.84 -7.15 -13.52
CA GLU A 235 14.38 -8.46 -13.97
C GLU A 235 14.87 -9.56 -13.03
#